data_11ef5c26a06dfb1e88a721a77a0f1296
#
_entry.id   11ef5c26a06dfb1e88a721a77a0f1296
#
_cell.length_a   1.000
_cell.length_b   1.000
_cell.length_c   1.000
_cell.angle_alpha   90.00
_cell.angle_beta   90.00
_cell.angle_gamma   90.00
#
_symmetry.space_group_name_H-M   'P 1'
#
loop_
_entity.id
_entity.type
_entity.pdbx_description
1 polymer ?
#
loop_
_entity_poly.entity_id
_entity_poly.type
_entity_poly.pdbx_seq_one_letter_code
_entity_poly.pdbx_strand_id
1 'polypeptide(L)'
;MKRWLAILLIVCLVTTLFVGCSQPEEISDGTVTITIWHDKEEEVAAVLQTELERLEPDIVVKLERKDGLTEALKLVGNDPKAAPDMYFFAHDKLGVYAEMGILAPISDFIDATALEAYLPMTIEAATYKGEIYQLPLYFETLLYMYNRRYMKDDKVPKTTEELYEYMRKTTVGGHYGFVEQHSTAYYSAGWIHAFGGYIINEEGQPGLDSKETIAALEYHKKFVEYMPSEGEYATVNTLFREAKAHSTIGGPWLVPTIRESGIDLGLAPMPVVNETGKAIAPYSGVQGLHVLKVAAGKKHDAIIKVLQQLTGDEVGIAIAKASGCAPAKLSCYDDPDVAKDLMVMSMYETAQNAVPMPNIPEMDVMWTVTENLLVDINMSGKDVTESAKAAQKKALDLIASMK
;
A
#
# COMPACT_ATOMS: atom_id res chain seq x y z
N MET A 1 4.87 -19.03 -71.40
CA MET A 1 4.18 -17.94 -70.65
C MET A 1 3.92 -18.30 -69.19
N LYS A 2 3.37 -19.47 -68.86
CA LYS A 2 3.08 -19.81 -67.41
C LYS A 2 4.30 -19.93 -66.46
N ARG A 3 5.50 -20.25 -66.96
CA ARG A 3 6.72 -20.35 -66.15
C ARG A 3 7.36 -18.99 -65.80
N TRP A 4 7.20 -17.99 -66.64
CA TRP A 4 7.70 -16.62 -66.40
C TRP A 4 6.83 -15.82 -65.42
N LEU A 5 5.52 -16.07 -65.38
CA LEU A 5 4.62 -15.48 -64.39
C LEU A 5 4.88 -16.01 -62.99
N ALA A 6 5.28 -17.27 -62.82
CA ALA A 6 5.62 -17.84 -61.53
C ALA A 6 6.93 -17.26 -60.96
N ILE A 7 7.92 -16.95 -61.78
CA ILE A 7 9.19 -16.33 -61.37
C ILE A 7 8.96 -14.85 -60.97
N LEU A 8 8.10 -14.13 -61.70
CA LEU A 8 7.77 -12.74 -61.33
C LEU A 8 7.01 -12.63 -60.00
N LEU A 9 6.12 -13.60 -59.70
CA LEU A 9 5.40 -13.67 -58.41
C LEU A 9 6.32 -14.02 -57.24
N ILE A 10 7.33 -14.86 -57.47
CA ILE A 10 8.32 -15.22 -56.41
C ILE A 10 9.26 -14.04 -56.14
N VAL A 11 9.67 -13.28 -57.13
CA VAL A 11 10.50 -12.08 -56.98
C VAL A 11 9.73 -10.97 -56.25
N CYS A 12 8.43 -10.78 -56.52
CA CYS A 12 7.61 -9.82 -55.77
C CYS A 12 7.34 -10.27 -54.34
N LEU A 13 7.29 -11.57 -54.04
CA LEU A 13 7.10 -12.09 -52.66
C LEU A 13 8.38 -11.99 -51.80
N VAL A 14 9.56 -12.06 -52.40
CA VAL A 14 10.85 -11.95 -51.68
C VAL A 14 11.21 -10.49 -51.42
N THR A 15 10.76 -9.53 -52.24
CA THR A 15 10.99 -8.10 -51.97
C THR A 15 10.09 -7.49 -50.92
N THR A 16 8.97 -8.14 -50.54
CA THR A 16 8.12 -7.68 -49.43
C THR A 16 8.56 -8.16 -48.04
N LEU A 17 9.54 -9.06 -47.96
CA LEU A 17 10.08 -9.55 -46.66
C LEU A 17 11.26 -8.74 -46.13
N PHE A 18 11.70 -7.68 -46.83
CA PHE A 18 12.74 -6.76 -46.36
C PHE A 18 12.29 -5.34 -46.09
N VAL A 19 10.95 -5.10 -46.00
CA VAL A 19 10.48 -3.92 -45.30
C VAL A 19 10.53 -4.28 -43.80
N GLY A 20 11.74 -4.26 -43.27
CA GLY A 20 11.94 -4.16 -41.83
C GLY A 20 11.15 -2.94 -41.39
N CYS A 21 10.28 -3.11 -40.41
CA CYS A 21 9.82 -2.02 -39.60
C CYS A 21 11.05 -1.40 -38.92
N SER A 22 11.71 -0.49 -39.61
CA SER A 22 12.37 0.59 -38.90
C SER A 22 11.22 1.33 -38.24
N GLN A 23 11.05 1.15 -36.93
CA GLN A 23 10.35 2.14 -36.13
C GLN A 23 10.95 3.49 -36.54
N PRO A 24 10.12 4.52 -36.80
CA PRO A 24 10.66 5.85 -36.96
C PRO A 24 11.51 6.08 -35.69
N GLU A 25 12.80 6.36 -35.84
CA GLU A 25 13.54 7.06 -34.81
C GLU A 25 12.70 8.29 -34.51
N GLU A 26 12.11 8.36 -33.32
CA GLU A 26 11.49 9.57 -32.84
C GLU A 26 12.58 10.64 -32.95
N ILE A 27 12.36 11.60 -33.82
CA ILE A 27 13.16 12.82 -33.90
C ILE A 27 12.93 13.47 -32.54
N SER A 28 13.80 13.24 -31.56
CA SER A 28 13.71 13.87 -30.26
C SER A 28 14.06 15.34 -30.51
N ASP A 29 13.11 16.20 -30.36
CA ASP A 29 13.30 17.65 -30.25
C ASP A 29 14.00 18.07 -28.96
N GLY A 30 14.65 17.12 -28.27
CA GLY A 30 15.26 17.27 -26.97
C GLY A 30 14.35 16.85 -25.80
N THR A 31 13.09 16.49 -26.05
CA THR A 31 12.12 16.07 -25.03
C THR A 31 12.47 14.68 -24.48
N VAL A 32 12.53 14.57 -23.15
CA VAL A 32 12.77 13.29 -22.46
C VAL A 32 11.45 12.73 -21.96
N THR A 33 11.16 11.46 -22.26
CA THR A 33 9.99 10.77 -21.69
C THR A 33 10.40 9.96 -20.46
N ILE A 34 9.69 10.16 -19.34
CA ILE A 34 9.78 9.37 -18.12
C ILE A 34 8.48 8.56 -17.95
N THR A 35 8.59 7.25 -17.75
CA THR A 35 7.44 6.39 -17.47
C THR A 35 7.41 6.03 -15.99
N ILE A 36 6.28 6.29 -15.32
CA ILE A 36 6.05 5.96 -13.91
C ILE A 36 4.87 4.98 -13.83
N TRP A 37 5.10 3.80 -13.27
CA TRP A 37 4.01 2.87 -12.97
C TRP A 37 3.47 3.12 -11.56
N HIS A 38 2.15 2.98 -11.39
CA HIS A 38 1.47 3.12 -10.09
C HIS A 38 0.24 2.21 -9.99
N ASP A 39 -0.28 2.04 -8.78
CA ASP A 39 -1.55 1.36 -8.47
C ASP A 39 -2.56 2.26 -7.74
N LYS A 40 -2.28 3.56 -7.69
CA LYS A 40 -3.02 4.51 -6.85
C LYS A 40 -4.42 4.80 -7.37
N GLU A 41 -5.27 5.23 -6.44
CA GLU A 41 -6.60 5.75 -6.70
C GLU A 41 -6.53 7.01 -7.57
N GLU A 42 -7.65 7.32 -8.23
CA GLU A 42 -7.72 8.39 -9.22
C GLU A 42 -7.39 9.76 -8.61
N GLU A 43 -7.80 10.02 -7.35
CA GLU A 43 -7.56 11.29 -6.67
C GLU A 43 -6.07 11.57 -6.48
N VAL A 44 -5.30 10.58 -6.07
CA VAL A 44 -3.84 10.71 -5.91
C VAL A 44 -3.17 10.80 -7.28
N ALA A 45 -3.57 9.94 -8.22
CA ALA A 45 -3.02 9.93 -9.57
C ALA A 45 -3.25 11.26 -10.30
N ALA A 46 -4.41 11.89 -10.14
CA ALA A 46 -4.73 13.19 -10.74
C ALA A 46 -3.85 14.31 -10.19
N VAL A 47 -3.54 14.31 -8.88
CA VAL A 47 -2.60 15.27 -8.29
C VAL A 47 -1.21 15.07 -8.88
N LEU A 48 -0.71 13.83 -8.90
CA LEU A 48 0.61 13.51 -9.47
C LEU A 48 0.70 13.94 -10.93
N GLN A 49 -0.32 13.63 -11.75
CA GLN A 49 -0.38 14.01 -13.14
C GLN A 49 -0.29 15.53 -13.32
N THR A 50 -1.09 16.29 -12.54
CA THR A 50 -1.12 17.75 -12.59
C THR A 50 0.25 18.35 -12.24
N GLU A 51 0.93 17.83 -11.24
CA GLU A 51 2.25 18.32 -10.82
C GLU A 51 3.34 17.95 -11.83
N LEU A 52 3.27 16.79 -12.42
CA LEU A 52 4.24 16.30 -13.40
C LEU A 52 4.10 16.97 -14.77
N GLU A 53 2.90 17.41 -15.17
CA GLU A 53 2.67 18.22 -16.38
C GLU A 53 3.38 19.58 -16.35
N ARG A 54 3.75 20.09 -15.17
CA ARG A 54 4.54 21.33 -15.05
C ARG A 54 5.97 21.20 -15.58
N LEU A 55 6.42 20.00 -15.85
CA LEU A 55 7.74 19.71 -16.43
C LEU A 55 7.76 19.81 -17.96
N GLU A 56 6.59 19.90 -18.60
CA GLU A 56 6.49 20.03 -20.05
C GLU A 56 6.96 21.42 -20.54
N PRO A 57 7.50 21.54 -21.76
CA PRO A 57 7.67 20.47 -22.75
C PRO A 57 8.99 19.67 -22.63
N ASP A 58 9.89 20.04 -21.73
CA ASP A 58 11.23 19.46 -21.63
C ASP A 58 11.19 17.97 -21.22
N ILE A 59 10.29 17.66 -20.27
CA ILE A 59 10.08 16.28 -19.79
C ILE A 59 8.60 15.95 -19.89
N VAL A 60 8.27 14.89 -20.61
CA VAL A 60 6.92 14.31 -20.67
C VAL A 60 6.87 13.11 -19.75
N VAL A 61 6.02 13.16 -18.71
CA VAL A 61 5.85 12.04 -17.80
C VAL A 61 4.61 11.24 -18.17
N LYS A 62 4.80 9.93 -18.42
CA LYS A 62 3.70 8.97 -18.62
C LYS A 62 3.41 8.30 -17.29
N LEU A 63 2.30 8.66 -16.66
CA LEU A 63 1.81 8.04 -15.44
C LEU A 63 0.88 6.88 -15.83
N GLU A 64 1.30 5.63 -15.59
CA GLU A 64 0.59 4.44 -16.05
C GLU A 64 0.12 3.59 -14.88
N ARG A 65 -1.20 3.40 -14.75
CA ARG A 65 -1.75 2.48 -13.78
C ARG A 65 -1.46 1.03 -14.18
N LYS A 66 -1.00 0.22 -13.23
CA LYS A 66 -0.68 -1.20 -13.43
C LYS A 66 -1.37 -2.07 -12.38
N ASP A 67 -2.28 -2.90 -12.83
CA ASP A 67 -2.79 -3.99 -12.00
C ASP A 67 -1.68 -5.04 -11.83
N GLY A 68 -1.51 -5.56 -10.63
CA GLY A 68 -0.43 -6.51 -10.31
C GLY A 68 0.98 -5.92 -10.47
N LEU A 69 1.13 -4.63 -10.14
CA LEU A 69 2.38 -3.86 -10.27
C LEU A 69 3.58 -4.59 -9.67
N THR A 70 3.41 -5.16 -8.47
CA THR A 70 4.48 -5.86 -7.74
C THR A 70 5.03 -7.05 -8.52
N GLU A 71 4.18 -7.87 -9.07
CA GLU A 71 4.59 -9.03 -9.88
C GLU A 71 5.16 -8.60 -11.24
N ALA A 72 4.60 -7.56 -11.85
CA ALA A 72 5.15 -7.01 -13.09
C ALA A 72 6.59 -6.51 -12.88
N LEU A 73 6.87 -5.79 -11.80
CA LEU A 73 8.23 -5.31 -11.47
C LEU A 73 9.21 -6.46 -11.23
N LYS A 74 8.81 -7.54 -10.55
CA LYS A 74 9.66 -8.74 -10.39
C LYS A 74 10.06 -9.34 -11.72
N LEU A 75 9.15 -9.31 -12.71
CA LEU A 75 9.40 -9.90 -14.03
C LEU A 75 10.28 -9.03 -14.93
N VAL A 76 10.04 -7.70 -14.95
CA VAL A 76 10.65 -6.82 -15.95
C VAL A 76 11.56 -5.74 -15.37
N GLY A 77 11.63 -5.56 -14.05
CA GLY A 77 12.36 -4.42 -13.43
C GLY A 77 13.84 -4.29 -13.79
N ASN A 78 14.47 -5.37 -14.22
CA ASN A 78 15.84 -5.37 -14.74
C ASN A 78 15.94 -5.35 -16.28
N ASP A 79 14.80 -5.30 -17.00
CA ASP A 79 14.81 -5.23 -18.47
C ASP A 79 14.71 -3.76 -18.94
N PRO A 80 15.77 -3.17 -19.51
CA PRO A 80 15.79 -1.77 -19.94
C PRO A 80 14.81 -1.44 -21.08
N LYS A 81 14.14 -2.45 -21.66
CA LYS A 81 13.14 -2.25 -22.72
C LYS A 81 11.69 -2.35 -22.25
N ALA A 82 11.47 -3.04 -21.15
CA ALA A 82 10.14 -3.36 -20.64
C ALA A 82 9.83 -2.70 -19.28
N ALA A 83 10.86 -2.39 -18.50
CA ALA A 83 10.71 -1.74 -17.20
C ALA A 83 10.30 -0.27 -17.35
N PRO A 84 9.51 0.29 -16.40
CA PRO A 84 9.33 1.72 -16.27
C PRO A 84 10.64 2.40 -15.81
N ASP A 85 10.69 3.72 -15.85
CA ASP A 85 11.84 4.47 -15.29
C ASP A 85 11.73 4.59 -13.77
N MET A 86 10.51 4.73 -13.29
CA MET A 86 10.17 4.88 -11.87
C MET A 86 8.87 4.14 -11.58
N TYR A 87 8.59 3.90 -10.30
CA TYR A 87 7.26 3.45 -9.87
C TYR A 87 6.87 4.12 -8.56
N PHE A 88 5.56 4.22 -8.32
CA PHE A 88 4.96 4.77 -7.12
C PHE A 88 4.21 3.67 -6.38
N PHE A 89 4.67 3.33 -5.18
CA PHE A 89 4.11 2.23 -4.37
C PHE A 89 4.48 2.35 -2.90
N ALA A 90 3.90 1.46 -2.06
CA ALA A 90 4.25 1.32 -0.65
C ALA A 90 5.67 0.77 -0.45
N HIS A 91 6.25 1.06 0.71
CA HIS A 91 7.63 0.70 1.03
C HIS A 91 7.84 -0.80 1.35
N ASP A 92 6.78 -1.58 1.59
CA ASP A 92 6.87 -2.98 2.04
C ASP A 92 7.58 -3.94 1.06
N LYS A 93 7.69 -3.57 -0.23
CA LYS A 93 8.42 -4.35 -1.26
C LYS A 93 9.87 -3.90 -1.48
N LEU A 94 10.30 -2.88 -0.75
CA LEU A 94 11.58 -2.21 -0.98
C LEU A 94 12.77 -3.17 -0.87
N GLY A 95 12.83 -3.98 0.19
CA GLY A 95 13.91 -4.95 0.38
C GLY A 95 13.97 -6.02 -0.70
N VAL A 96 12.81 -6.52 -1.16
CA VAL A 96 12.75 -7.49 -2.26
C VAL A 96 13.41 -6.91 -3.51
N TYR A 97 13.02 -5.70 -3.91
CA TYR A 97 13.52 -5.09 -5.13
C TYR A 97 14.96 -4.60 -5.03
N ALA A 98 15.38 -4.16 -3.83
CA ALA A 98 16.78 -3.83 -3.57
C ALA A 98 17.68 -5.07 -3.69
N GLU A 99 17.30 -6.23 -3.12
CA GLU A 99 18.03 -7.50 -3.26
C GLU A 99 18.05 -8.02 -4.70
N MET A 100 16.98 -7.80 -5.46
CA MET A 100 16.94 -8.12 -6.89
C MET A 100 17.78 -7.16 -7.74
N GLY A 101 18.36 -6.10 -7.15
CA GLY A 101 19.15 -5.10 -7.85
C GLY A 101 18.34 -4.23 -8.82
N ILE A 102 17.02 -4.13 -8.64
CA ILE A 102 16.11 -3.34 -9.48
C ILE A 102 16.21 -1.85 -9.16
N LEU A 103 16.45 -1.49 -7.89
CA LEU A 103 16.39 -0.11 -7.39
C LEU A 103 17.74 0.61 -7.48
N ALA A 104 17.67 1.91 -7.76
CA ALA A 104 18.75 2.86 -7.52
C ALA A 104 18.49 3.63 -6.23
N PRO A 105 19.51 3.91 -5.40
CA PRO A 105 19.36 4.75 -4.21
C PRO A 105 18.84 6.15 -4.56
N ILE A 106 17.95 6.69 -3.74
CA ILE A 106 17.44 8.07 -3.91
C ILE A 106 18.54 9.11 -3.67
N SER A 107 19.51 8.78 -2.83
CA SER A 107 20.71 9.61 -2.60
C SER A 107 21.53 9.92 -3.84
N ASP A 108 21.39 9.13 -4.91
CA ASP A 108 22.03 9.41 -6.20
C ASP A 108 21.37 10.61 -6.94
N PHE A 109 20.18 11.02 -6.53
CA PHE A 109 19.34 12.01 -7.24
C PHE A 109 18.94 13.21 -6.37
N ILE A 110 18.87 13.06 -5.06
CA ILE A 110 18.43 14.09 -4.11
C ILE A 110 19.47 14.22 -3.00
N ASP A 111 19.80 15.47 -2.65
CA ASP A 111 20.67 15.76 -1.52
C ASP A 111 20.03 15.28 -0.21
N ALA A 112 20.81 14.62 0.64
CA ALA A 112 20.35 14.11 1.94
C ALA A 112 19.73 15.20 2.82
N THR A 113 20.19 16.46 2.73
CA THR A 113 19.61 17.57 3.48
C THR A 113 18.15 17.88 3.11
N ALA A 114 17.73 17.57 1.88
CA ALA A 114 16.34 17.73 1.48
C ALA A 114 15.41 16.72 2.19
N LEU A 115 15.95 15.62 2.66
CA LEU A 115 15.19 14.57 3.38
C LEU A 115 15.02 14.85 4.87
N GLU A 116 15.77 15.82 5.46
CA GLU A 116 15.64 16.21 6.85
C GLU A 116 14.28 16.87 7.17
N ALA A 117 13.57 17.36 6.16
CA ALA A 117 12.24 17.95 6.29
C ALA A 117 11.11 16.92 6.43
N TYR A 118 11.43 15.62 6.28
CA TYR A 118 10.44 14.55 6.32
C TYR A 118 10.27 14.01 7.74
N LEU A 119 9.10 13.40 7.99
CA LEU A 119 8.84 12.67 9.22
C LEU A 119 9.84 11.51 9.37
N PRO A 120 10.55 11.38 10.51
CA PRO A 120 11.58 10.36 10.68
C PRO A 120 11.11 8.94 10.33
N MET A 121 9.86 8.58 10.72
CA MET A 121 9.27 7.27 10.44
C MET A 121 9.14 6.99 8.93
N THR A 122 8.95 8.02 8.10
CA THR A 122 8.83 7.84 6.66
C THR A 122 10.20 7.60 5.99
N ILE A 123 11.25 8.21 6.51
CA ILE A 123 12.63 7.95 6.07
C ILE A 123 13.11 6.57 6.53
N GLU A 124 12.79 6.18 7.77
CA GLU A 124 13.08 4.83 8.27
C GLU A 124 12.43 3.77 7.39
N ALA A 125 11.14 3.91 7.10
CA ALA A 125 10.40 3.01 6.19
C ALA A 125 10.99 2.97 4.76
N ALA A 126 11.51 4.10 4.27
CA ALA A 126 12.15 4.23 2.95
C ALA A 126 13.58 3.68 2.89
N THR A 127 14.15 3.27 4.04
CA THR A 127 15.54 2.86 4.18
C THR A 127 15.65 1.34 4.25
N TYR A 128 16.55 0.76 3.49
CA TYR A 128 16.91 -0.65 3.55
C TYR A 128 18.43 -0.82 3.53
N LYS A 129 18.99 -1.55 4.51
CA LYS A 129 20.45 -1.76 4.68
C LYS A 129 21.26 -0.45 4.66
N GLY A 130 20.69 0.63 5.22
CA GLY A 130 21.35 1.94 5.31
C GLY A 130 21.25 2.83 4.08
N GLU A 131 20.62 2.38 3.00
CA GLU A 131 20.37 3.14 1.78
C GLU A 131 18.90 3.53 1.66
N ILE A 132 18.62 4.75 1.23
CA ILE A 132 17.25 5.24 0.99
C ILE A 132 16.87 4.92 -0.46
N TYR A 133 15.80 4.15 -0.67
CA TYR A 133 15.33 3.73 -1.98
C TYR A 133 13.96 4.31 -2.39
N GLN A 134 13.32 5.05 -1.50
CA GLN A 134 12.03 5.68 -1.78
C GLN A 134 12.09 7.17 -1.45
N LEU A 135 11.51 8.03 -2.30
CA LEU A 135 11.12 9.38 -1.94
C LEU A 135 9.71 9.33 -1.34
N PRO A 136 9.54 9.46 -0.01
CA PRO A 136 8.22 9.43 0.61
C PRO A 136 7.38 10.64 0.17
N LEU A 137 6.10 10.43 -0.18
CA LEU A 137 5.17 11.54 -0.45
C LEU A 137 4.09 11.64 0.63
N TYR A 138 3.54 10.51 1.06
CA TYR A 138 2.58 10.45 2.14
C TYR A 138 2.65 9.11 2.87
N PHE A 139 2.02 9.04 4.01
CA PHE A 139 1.79 7.77 4.70
C PHE A 139 0.32 7.57 5.01
N GLU A 140 -0.04 6.34 5.29
CA GLU A 140 -1.39 5.92 5.59
C GLU A 140 -1.37 4.80 6.64
N THR A 141 -2.46 4.72 7.40
CA THR A 141 -2.72 3.63 8.33
C THR A 141 -4.23 3.39 8.41
N LEU A 142 -4.64 2.35 9.13
CA LEU A 142 -6.05 2.06 9.33
C LEU A 142 -6.61 2.88 10.48
N LEU A 143 -7.84 3.34 10.31
CA LEU A 143 -8.62 4.09 11.29
C LEU A 143 -9.91 3.35 11.64
N TYR A 144 -10.44 3.59 12.83
CA TYR A 144 -11.78 3.17 13.18
C TYR A 144 -12.79 4.12 12.55
N MET A 145 -13.55 3.60 11.58
CA MET A 145 -14.55 4.33 10.79
C MET A 145 -15.94 3.92 11.23
N TYR A 146 -16.88 4.88 11.38
CA TYR A 146 -18.23 4.58 11.76
C TYR A 146 -19.26 5.47 11.06
N ASN A 147 -20.48 4.97 10.93
CA ASN A 147 -21.59 5.70 10.35
C ASN A 147 -22.35 6.42 11.47
N ARG A 148 -22.33 7.77 11.48
CA ARG A 148 -22.99 8.60 12.48
C ARG A 148 -24.52 8.43 12.55
N ARG A 149 -25.11 7.81 11.53
CA ARG A 149 -26.51 7.41 11.56
C ARG A 149 -26.80 6.41 12.68
N TYR A 150 -25.87 5.49 12.93
CA TYR A 150 -26.02 4.40 13.91
C TYR A 150 -25.29 4.67 15.22
N MET A 151 -24.17 5.36 15.16
CA MET A 151 -23.27 5.56 16.27
C MET A 151 -22.93 7.05 16.40
N LYS A 152 -23.37 7.67 17.50
CA LYS A 152 -23.02 9.08 17.77
C LYS A 152 -21.60 9.18 18.28
N ASP A 153 -20.95 10.32 18.05
CA ASP A 153 -19.53 10.54 18.38
C ASP A 153 -19.21 10.27 19.87
N ASP A 154 -20.15 10.57 20.78
CA ASP A 154 -20.02 10.30 22.21
C ASP A 154 -20.31 8.85 22.62
N LYS A 155 -20.71 8.00 21.70
CA LYS A 155 -21.08 6.59 21.88
C LYS A 155 -20.18 5.61 21.13
N VAL A 156 -19.11 6.11 20.51
CA VAL A 156 -18.13 5.27 19.83
C VAL A 156 -17.40 4.42 20.86
N PRO A 157 -17.30 3.10 20.66
CA PRO A 157 -16.54 2.22 21.55
C PRO A 157 -15.09 2.66 21.71
N LYS A 158 -14.64 2.83 22.93
CA LYS A 158 -13.25 3.21 23.26
C LYS A 158 -12.40 2.01 23.63
N THR A 159 -13.05 0.92 23.99
CA THR A 159 -12.39 -0.34 24.34
C THR A 159 -12.96 -1.49 23.54
N THR A 160 -12.21 -2.56 23.47
CA THR A 160 -12.66 -3.78 22.79
C THR A 160 -13.84 -4.44 23.50
N GLU A 161 -13.96 -4.32 24.83
CA GLU A 161 -15.14 -4.80 25.56
C GLU A 161 -16.41 -4.03 25.15
N GLU A 162 -16.32 -2.70 25.09
CA GLU A 162 -17.44 -1.87 24.61
C GLU A 162 -17.81 -2.20 23.17
N LEU A 163 -16.80 -2.45 22.28
CA LEU A 163 -17.03 -2.87 20.91
C LEU A 163 -17.72 -4.23 20.85
N TYR A 164 -17.24 -5.21 21.62
CA TYR A 164 -17.82 -6.55 21.67
C TYR A 164 -19.29 -6.52 22.11
N GLU A 165 -19.58 -5.77 23.19
CA GLU A 165 -20.95 -5.60 23.68
C GLU A 165 -21.86 -4.86 22.67
N TYR A 166 -21.29 -3.91 21.92
CA TYR A 166 -22.01 -3.22 20.85
C TYR A 166 -22.34 -4.21 19.72
N MET A 167 -21.37 -4.98 19.25
CA MET A 167 -21.56 -6.00 18.19
C MET A 167 -22.62 -7.02 18.59
N ARG A 168 -22.52 -7.55 19.81
CA ARG A 168 -23.47 -8.54 20.35
C ARG A 168 -24.92 -8.06 20.35
N LYS A 169 -25.13 -6.75 20.59
CA LYS A 169 -26.47 -6.13 20.64
C LYS A 169 -27.03 -5.74 19.28
N THR A 170 -26.15 -5.42 18.32
CA THR A 170 -26.57 -4.79 17.07
C THR A 170 -26.42 -5.70 15.84
N THR A 171 -25.67 -6.80 15.95
CA THR A 171 -25.53 -7.76 14.85
C THR A 171 -26.75 -8.66 14.78
N VAL A 172 -27.66 -8.34 13.85
CA VAL A 172 -28.91 -9.07 13.65
C VAL A 172 -29.45 -8.86 12.23
N GLY A 173 -30.03 -9.91 11.64
CA GLY A 173 -30.77 -9.80 10.39
C GLY A 173 -29.95 -9.30 9.20
N GLY A 174 -28.67 -9.63 9.13
CA GLY A 174 -27.77 -9.21 8.07
C GLY A 174 -27.19 -7.79 8.26
N HIS A 175 -27.41 -7.19 9.45
CA HIS A 175 -26.74 -5.97 9.89
C HIS A 175 -25.68 -6.32 10.93
N TYR A 176 -24.58 -5.58 10.92
CA TYR A 176 -23.40 -5.81 11.74
C TYR A 176 -23.03 -4.56 12.53
N GLY A 177 -22.73 -4.73 13.82
CA GLY A 177 -22.23 -3.63 14.65
C GLY A 177 -20.83 -3.17 14.21
N PHE A 178 -20.00 -4.13 13.77
CA PHE A 178 -18.66 -3.90 13.26
C PHE A 178 -18.31 -4.99 12.26
N VAL A 179 -17.54 -4.62 11.23
CA VAL A 179 -16.96 -5.53 10.26
C VAL A 179 -15.52 -5.14 9.97
N GLU A 180 -14.67 -6.11 9.68
CA GLU A 180 -13.31 -5.86 9.19
C GLU A 180 -12.85 -6.96 8.24
N GLN A 181 -11.75 -6.73 7.56
CA GLN A 181 -11.12 -7.72 6.68
C GLN A 181 -10.34 -8.73 7.52
N HIS A 182 -11.05 -9.55 8.28
CA HIS A 182 -10.49 -10.49 9.24
C HIS A 182 -9.73 -11.70 8.65
N SER A 183 -9.68 -11.81 7.32
CA SER A 183 -8.84 -12.77 6.59
C SER A 183 -7.61 -12.13 5.94
N THR A 184 -7.38 -10.84 6.12
CA THR A 184 -6.30 -10.08 5.51
C THR A 184 -5.24 -9.70 6.55
N ALA A 185 -3.98 -10.03 6.30
CA ALA A 185 -2.89 -9.83 7.24
C ALA A 185 -2.72 -8.35 7.64
N TYR A 186 -2.79 -7.43 6.67
CA TYR A 186 -2.67 -5.99 6.90
C TYR A 186 -3.71 -5.46 7.90
N TYR A 187 -4.96 -5.92 7.81
CA TYR A 187 -6.05 -5.47 8.68
C TYR A 187 -6.01 -6.12 10.06
N SER A 188 -5.68 -7.41 10.11
CA SER A 188 -5.68 -8.16 11.38
C SER A 188 -4.40 -7.98 12.21
N ALA A 189 -3.32 -7.47 11.62
CA ALA A 189 -2.04 -7.27 12.32
C ALA A 189 -2.16 -6.39 13.55
N GLY A 190 -3.05 -5.38 13.51
CA GLY A 190 -3.26 -4.48 14.65
C GLY A 190 -3.67 -5.17 15.94
N TRP A 191 -4.44 -6.25 15.86
CA TRP A 191 -4.80 -7.10 17.01
C TRP A 191 -3.57 -7.82 17.55
N ILE A 192 -2.73 -8.38 16.67
CA ILE A 192 -1.49 -9.07 17.03
C ILE A 192 -0.55 -8.12 17.79
N HIS A 193 -0.34 -6.92 17.24
CA HIS A 193 0.55 -5.92 17.83
C HIS A 193 0.06 -5.43 19.21
N ALA A 194 -1.26 -5.29 19.39
CA ALA A 194 -1.84 -4.88 20.67
C ALA A 194 -1.54 -5.87 21.81
N PHE A 195 -1.30 -7.14 21.50
CA PHE A 195 -0.86 -8.16 22.46
C PHE A 195 0.66 -8.23 22.62
N GLY A 196 1.42 -7.49 21.80
CA GLY A 196 2.90 -7.55 21.76
C GLY A 196 3.42 -8.69 20.89
N GLY A 197 2.54 -9.35 20.10
CA GLY A 197 2.92 -10.27 19.05
C GLY A 197 3.38 -9.55 17.79
N TYR A 198 3.84 -10.30 16.81
CA TYR A 198 4.28 -9.76 15.52
C TYR A 198 4.19 -10.83 14.42
N ILE A 199 4.11 -10.39 13.18
CA ILE A 199 4.12 -11.28 12.01
C ILE A 199 5.56 -11.71 11.70
N ILE A 200 6.46 -10.74 11.59
CA ILE A 200 7.91 -10.95 11.41
C ILE A 200 8.66 -9.78 12.05
N ASN A 201 9.82 -10.03 12.63
CA ASN A 201 10.67 -8.99 13.21
C ASN A 201 11.75 -8.50 12.22
N GLU A 202 12.52 -7.49 12.61
CA GLU A 202 13.57 -6.88 11.80
C GLU A 202 14.70 -7.86 11.44
N GLU A 203 14.91 -8.90 12.26
CA GLU A 203 15.88 -9.97 12.00
C GLU A 203 15.37 -11.05 11.04
N GLY A 204 14.16 -10.88 10.48
CA GLY A 204 13.55 -11.84 9.55
C GLY A 204 13.03 -13.10 10.24
N GLN A 205 12.73 -13.04 11.54
CA GLN A 205 12.20 -14.18 12.29
C GLN A 205 10.66 -14.08 12.39
N PRO A 206 9.91 -15.05 11.87
CA PRO A 206 8.45 -15.10 12.03
C PRO A 206 8.05 -15.27 13.49
N GLY A 207 6.94 -14.62 13.88
CA GLY A 207 6.41 -14.67 15.23
C GLY A 207 4.98 -15.23 15.32
N LEU A 208 4.55 -16.03 14.34
CA LEU A 208 3.15 -16.46 14.22
C LEU A 208 2.71 -17.42 15.32
N ASP A 209 3.63 -18.23 15.89
CA ASP A 209 3.34 -19.16 16.99
C ASP A 209 3.81 -18.64 18.36
N SER A 210 4.19 -17.35 18.45
CA SER A 210 4.49 -16.76 19.76
C SER A 210 3.27 -16.78 20.67
N LYS A 211 3.51 -16.78 21.97
CA LYS A 211 2.44 -16.79 22.97
C LYS A 211 1.52 -15.57 22.81
N GLU A 212 2.11 -14.43 22.52
CA GLU A 212 1.44 -13.14 22.34
C GLU A 212 0.59 -13.16 21.06
N THR A 213 1.11 -13.68 19.95
CA THR A 213 0.35 -13.81 18.67
C THR A 213 -0.81 -14.77 18.82
N ILE A 214 -0.60 -15.96 19.42
CA ILE A 214 -1.68 -16.93 19.66
C ILE A 214 -2.77 -16.30 20.55
N ALA A 215 -2.41 -15.60 21.63
CA ALA A 215 -3.37 -14.94 22.50
C ALA A 215 -4.19 -13.85 21.74
N ALA A 216 -3.54 -13.10 20.88
CA ALA A 216 -4.20 -12.11 20.04
C ALA A 216 -5.21 -12.75 19.07
N LEU A 217 -4.83 -13.83 18.40
CA LEU A 217 -5.68 -14.55 17.45
C LEU A 217 -6.90 -15.18 18.14
N GLU A 218 -6.70 -15.79 19.33
CA GLU A 218 -7.80 -16.33 20.15
C GLU A 218 -8.75 -15.20 20.61
N TYR A 219 -8.20 -14.05 20.96
CA TYR A 219 -8.99 -12.90 21.37
C TYR A 219 -9.81 -12.33 20.19
N HIS A 220 -9.16 -12.10 19.06
CA HIS A 220 -9.78 -11.57 17.85
C HIS A 220 -10.90 -12.46 17.32
N LYS A 221 -10.72 -13.78 17.36
CA LYS A 221 -11.70 -14.78 16.91
C LYS A 221 -13.07 -14.58 17.56
N LYS A 222 -13.14 -14.11 18.83
CA LYS A 222 -14.41 -13.81 19.52
C LYS A 222 -15.22 -12.71 18.81
N PHE A 223 -14.56 -11.75 18.19
CA PHE A 223 -15.21 -10.67 17.43
C PHE A 223 -15.68 -11.16 16.06
N VAL A 224 -14.87 -12.02 15.44
CA VAL A 224 -15.19 -12.60 14.12
C VAL A 224 -16.50 -13.40 14.16
N GLU A 225 -16.90 -14.00 15.27
CA GLU A 225 -18.19 -14.66 15.44
C GLU A 225 -19.41 -13.75 15.17
N TYR A 226 -19.22 -12.43 15.29
CA TYR A 226 -20.26 -11.41 15.02
C TYR A 226 -20.05 -10.68 13.68
N MET A 227 -19.16 -11.16 12.84
CA MET A 227 -18.87 -10.61 11.51
C MET A 227 -19.41 -11.56 10.40
N PRO A 228 -19.45 -11.11 9.13
CA PRO A 228 -19.72 -12.02 8.03
C PRO A 228 -18.65 -13.11 7.96
N SER A 229 -19.02 -14.31 7.46
CA SER A 229 -18.08 -15.42 7.28
C SER A 229 -16.94 -15.12 6.31
N GLU A 230 -17.16 -14.19 5.37
CA GLU A 230 -16.16 -13.73 4.41
C GLU A 230 -15.59 -12.39 4.87
N GLY A 231 -14.35 -12.39 5.32
CA GLY A 231 -13.62 -11.20 5.78
C GLY A 231 -12.74 -10.60 4.70
N GLU A 232 -13.25 -10.47 3.47
CA GLU A 232 -12.51 -9.93 2.33
C GLU A 232 -12.91 -8.50 1.99
N TYR A 233 -12.04 -7.79 1.27
CA TYR A 233 -12.20 -6.39 0.88
C TYR A 233 -13.58 -6.07 0.29
N ALA A 234 -14.02 -6.86 -0.70
CA ALA A 234 -15.27 -6.59 -1.41
C ALA A 234 -16.50 -6.70 -0.50
N THR A 235 -16.57 -7.74 0.33
CA THR A 235 -17.69 -8.00 1.26
C THR A 235 -17.75 -6.92 2.34
N VAL A 236 -16.63 -6.64 3.01
CA VAL A 236 -16.57 -5.69 4.13
C VAL A 236 -16.95 -4.28 3.66
N ASN A 237 -16.35 -3.80 2.56
CA ASN A 237 -16.61 -2.47 2.04
C ASN A 237 -18.04 -2.32 1.51
N THR A 238 -18.59 -3.36 0.88
CA THR A 238 -19.98 -3.35 0.43
C THR A 238 -20.93 -3.22 1.61
N LEU A 239 -20.75 -4.00 2.68
CA LEU A 239 -21.59 -3.94 3.87
C LEU A 239 -21.55 -2.55 4.53
N PHE A 240 -20.38 -1.94 4.62
CA PHE A 240 -20.27 -0.60 5.19
C PHE A 240 -20.92 0.46 4.29
N ARG A 241 -20.63 0.46 2.98
CA ARG A 241 -21.19 1.41 2.00
C ARG A 241 -22.71 1.30 1.86
N GLU A 242 -23.28 0.10 2.01
CA GLU A 242 -24.72 -0.13 2.00
C GLU A 242 -25.40 0.16 3.37
N ALA A 243 -24.63 0.70 4.33
CA ALA A 243 -25.08 0.94 5.70
C ALA A 243 -25.64 -0.33 6.40
N LYS A 244 -25.16 -1.50 6.02
CA LYS A 244 -25.43 -2.77 6.70
C LYS A 244 -24.43 -3.04 7.84
N ALA A 245 -23.25 -2.41 7.81
CA ALA A 245 -22.33 -2.36 8.93
C ALA A 245 -22.34 -0.95 9.56
N HIS A 246 -22.31 -0.89 10.89
CA HIS A 246 -22.31 0.36 11.62
C HIS A 246 -20.93 0.99 11.70
N SER A 247 -19.89 0.16 11.77
CA SER A 247 -18.48 0.57 11.82
C SER A 247 -17.58 -0.44 11.13
N THR A 248 -16.38 0.01 10.78
CA THR A 248 -15.33 -0.80 10.15
C THR A 248 -13.94 -0.26 10.52
N ILE A 249 -12.91 -1.00 10.20
CA ILE A 249 -11.53 -0.51 10.13
C ILE A 249 -11.19 -0.29 8.65
N GLY A 250 -10.63 0.87 8.32
CA GLY A 250 -10.28 1.19 6.94
C GLY A 250 -9.29 2.35 6.82
N GLY A 251 -8.70 2.48 5.67
CA GLY A 251 -7.76 3.55 5.34
C GLY A 251 -8.38 4.65 4.47
N PRO A 252 -7.62 5.72 4.15
CA PRO A 252 -8.11 6.86 3.39
C PRO A 252 -8.61 6.50 1.99
N TRP A 253 -8.08 5.44 1.38
CA TRP A 253 -8.52 4.93 0.06
C TRP A 253 -9.99 4.53 -0.01
N LEU A 254 -10.65 4.29 1.13
CA LEU A 254 -12.08 3.99 1.19
C LEU A 254 -12.96 5.23 1.17
N VAL A 255 -12.42 6.39 1.53
CA VAL A 255 -13.19 7.61 1.77
C VAL A 255 -13.96 8.10 0.53
N PRO A 256 -13.38 8.12 -0.68
CA PRO A 256 -14.12 8.52 -1.88
C PRO A 256 -15.40 7.70 -2.06
N THR A 257 -15.30 6.39 -2.05
CA THR A 257 -16.45 5.49 -2.25
C THR A 257 -17.46 5.53 -1.08
N ILE A 258 -17.00 5.80 0.14
CA ILE A 258 -17.86 6.00 1.30
C ILE A 258 -18.66 7.30 1.15
N ARG A 259 -18.01 8.40 0.72
CA ARG A 259 -18.70 9.68 0.45
C ARG A 259 -19.76 9.55 -0.64
N GLU A 260 -19.44 8.87 -1.72
CA GLU A 260 -20.41 8.58 -2.81
C GLU A 260 -21.62 7.78 -2.33
N SER A 261 -21.46 6.90 -1.35
CA SER A 261 -22.56 6.13 -0.78
C SER A 261 -23.50 6.94 0.13
N GLY A 262 -23.14 8.20 0.44
CA GLY A 262 -23.93 9.10 1.29
C GLY A 262 -23.85 8.78 2.79
N ILE A 263 -22.85 8.02 3.23
CA ILE A 263 -22.61 7.76 4.65
C ILE A 263 -22.08 9.03 5.34
N ASP A 264 -22.67 9.39 6.46
CA ASP A 264 -22.13 10.38 7.38
C ASP A 264 -20.99 9.74 8.18
N LEU A 265 -19.77 9.84 7.62
CA LEU A 265 -18.59 9.19 8.13
C LEU A 265 -18.05 9.87 9.38
N GLY A 266 -17.92 9.10 10.46
CA GLY A 266 -17.16 9.46 11.65
C GLY A 266 -15.84 8.68 11.73
N LEU A 267 -14.86 9.29 12.36
CA LEU A 267 -13.54 8.70 12.64
C LEU A 267 -13.29 8.71 14.14
N ALA A 268 -12.63 7.69 14.62
CA ALA A 268 -12.21 7.60 16.03
C ALA A 268 -10.87 6.88 16.15
N PRO A 269 -10.16 7.10 17.26
CA PRO A 269 -9.00 6.28 17.61
C PRO A 269 -9.37 4.79 17.67
N MET A 270 -8.39 3.94 17.42
CA MET A 270 -8.56 2.50 17.58
C MET A 270 -8.93 2.13 19.02
N PRO A 271 -9.86 1.18 19.23
CA PRO A 271 -10.22 0.72 20.57
C PRO A 271 -9.03 0.16 21.35
N VAL A 272 -9.02 0.40 22.66
CA VAL A 272 -8.01 -0.18 23.58
C VAL A 272 -8.42 -1.61 23.92
N VAL A 273 -7.48 -2.54 23.76
CA VAL A 273 -7.65 -3.94 24.17
C VAL A 273 -7.65 -4.03 25.70
N ASN A 274 -8.74 -4.51 26.29
CA ASN A 274 -8.90 -4.54 27.73
C ASN A 274 -7.86 -5.40 28.45
N GLU A 275 -7.44 -6.52 27.83
CA GLU A 275 -6.47 -7.47 28.40
C GLU A 275 -5.06 -6.89 28.50
N THR A 276 -4.70 -5.98 27.61
CA THR A 276 -3.32 -5.47 27.51
C THR A 276 -3.19 -3.99 27.89
N GLY A 277 -4.31 -3.25 27.86
CA GLY A 277 -4.34 -1.81 28.01
C GLY A 277 -3.72 -1.03 26.84
N LYS A 278 -3.43 -1.69 25.70
CA LYS A 278 -2.88 -1.09 24.49
C LYS A 278 -3.98 -0.93 23.44
N ALA A 279 -3.92 0.13 22.66
CA ALA A 279 -4.81 0.29 21.49
C ALA A 279 -4.48 -0.78 20.43
N ILE A 280 -5.48 -1.15 19.63
CA ILE A 280 -5.23 -1.88 18.37
C ILE A 280 -4.25 -1.04 17.56
N ALA A 281 -3.11 -1.62 17.17
CA ALA A 281 -1.98 -0.93 16.57
C ALA A 281 -1.78 -1.40 15.11
N PRO A 282 -2.48 -0.81 14.11
CA PRO A 282 -2.42 -1.26 12.73
C PRO A 282 -1.02 -1.06 12.12
N TYR A 283 -0.78 -1.70 10.98
CA TYR A 283 0.36 -1.32 10.16
C TYR A 283 0.21 0.09 9.60
N SER A 284 1.34 0.78 9.42
CA SER A 284 1.42 1.99 8.60
C SER A 284 2.21 1.72 7.33
N GLY A 285 1.73 2.28 6.21
CA GLY A 285 2.35 2.23 4.91
C GLY A 285 2.88 3.60 4.50
N VAL A 286 4.12 3.68 4.02
CA VAL A 286 4.68 4.90 3.43
C VAL A 286 4.65 4.74 1.92
N GLN A 287 3.98 5.67 1.25
CA GLN A 287 3.81 5.69 -0.19
C GLN A 287 4.77 6.68 -0.82
N GLY A 288 5.45 6.29 -1.87
CA GLY A 288 6.44 7.15 -2.49
C GLY A 288 6.98 6.64 -3.81
N LEU A 289 7.90 7.41 -4.37
CA LEU A 289 8.54 7.13 -5.64
C LEU A 289 9.84 6.36 -5.45
N HIS A 290 10.04 5.41 -6.34
CA HIS A 290 11.25 4.61 -6.45
C HIS A 290 11.84 4.77 -7.85
N VAL A 291 13.16 4.79 -7.95
CA VAL A 291 13.87 4.88 -9.23
C VAL A 291 14.40 3.51 -9.62
N LEU A 292 14.15 3.09 -10.87
CA LEU A 292 14.70 1.84 -11.36
C LEU A 292 16.14 2.04 -11.87
N LYS A 293 17.01 1.12 -11.50
CA LYS A 293 18.44 1.16 -11.84
C LYS A 293 18.69 1.20 -13.35
N VAL A 294 17.83 0.57 -14.14
CA VAL A 294 17.93 0.55 -15.61
C VAL A 294 17.74 1.92 -16.25
N ALA A 295 17.04 2.84 -15.58
CA ALA A 295 16.81 4.21 -16.02
C ALA A 295 17.83 5.22 -15.47
N ALA A 296 18.40 4.93 -14.30
CA ALA A 296 19.22 5.83 -13.49
C ALA A 296 20.34 6.53 -14.24
N GLY A 297 21.06 5.81 -15.13
CA GLY A 297 22.18 6.39 -15.88
C GLY A 297 21.75 7.20 -17.11
N LYS A 298 20.76 6.72 -17.86
CA LYS A 298 20.36 7.32 -19.14
C LYS A 298 19.47 8.55 -19.01
N LYS A 299 18.67 8.61 -17.96
CA LYS A 299 17.67 9.65 -17.72
C LYS A 299 17.90 10.39 -16.41
N HIS A 300 19.12 10.36 -15.90
CA HIS A 300 19.51 10.87 -14.58
C HIS A 300 18.98 12.30 -14.33
N ASP A 301 19.30 13.26 -15.21
CA ASP A 301 18.88 14.66 -15.02
C ASP A 301 17.36 14.87 -15.08
N ALA A 302 16.67 14.08 -15.92
CA ALA A 302 15.21 14.11 -15.97
C ALA A 302 14.59 13.54 -14.72
N ILE A 303 15.13 12.43 -14.18
CA ILE A 303 14.69 11.83 -12.92
C ILE A 303 14.88 12.81 -11.75
N ILE A 304 16.02 13.52 -11.68
CA ILE A 304 16.24 14.57 -10.69
C ILE A 304 15.11 15.62 -10.73
N LYS A 305 14.78 16.13 -11.93
CA LYS A 305 13.72 17.14 -12.08
C LYS A 305 12.35 16.61 -11.67
N VAL A 306 12.02 15.36 -12.00
CA VAL A 306 10.77 14.70 -11.55
C VAL A 306 10.72 14.61 -10.03
N LEU A 307 11.79 14.14 -9.40
CA LEU A 307 11.85 14.02 -7.95
C LEU A 307 11.79 15.39 -7.27
N GLN A 308 12.52 16.40 -7.79
CA GLN A 308 12.49 17.77 -7.27
C GLN A 308 11.08 18.39 -7.38
N GLN A 309 10.37 18.20 -8.50
CA GLN A 309 9.00 18.65 -8.65
C GLN A 309 8.09 18.08 -7.56
N LEU A 310 8.24 16.80 -7.24
CA LEU A 310 7.39 16.10 -6.28
C LEU A 310 7.84 16.28 -4.81
N THR A 311 8.98 16.92 -4.53
CA THR A 311 9.39 17.27 -3.17
C THR A 311 8.77 18.59 -2.68
N GLY A 312 8.05 19.33 -3.51
CA GLY A 312 7.36 20.57 -3.12
C GLY A 312 6.28 20.32 -2.06
N ASP A 313 6.10 21.25 -1.11
CA ASP A 313 5.07 21.14 -0.09
C ASP A 313 3.66 21.13 -0.71
N GLU A 314 3.49 21.84 -1.82
CA GLU A 314 2.24 21.89 -2.58
C GLU A 314 1.75 20.52 -3.02
N VAL A 315 2.66 19.58 -3.32
CA VAL A 315 2.31 18.21 -3.71
C VAL A 315 1.72 17.43 -2.53
N GLY A 316 2.41 17.46 -1.39
CA GLY A 316 1.93 16.81 -0.16
C GLY A 316 0.59 17.39 0.31
N ILE A 317 0.44 18.71 0.26
CA ILE A 317 -0.79 19.43 0.60
C ILE A 317 -1.92 19.05 -0.37
N ALA A 318 -1.64 19.00 -1.67
CA ALA A 318 -2.64 18.64 -2.68
C ALA A 318 -3.11 17.18 -2.53
N ILE A 319 -2.19 16.25 -2.28
CA ILE A 319 -2.52 14.84 -2.01
C ILE A 319 -3.38 14.75 -0.75
N ALA A 320 -3.01 15.42 0.35
CA ALA A 320 -3.78 15.41 1.58
C ALA A 320 -5.22 15.91 1.36
N LYS A 321 -5.39 17.02 0.65
CA LYS A 321 -6.72 17.60 0.35
C LYS A 321 -7.55 16.71 -0.58
N ALA A 322 -6.92 16.01 -1.52
CA ALA A 322 -7.62 15.14 -2.46
C ALA A 322 -8.04 13.79 -1.85
N SER A 323 -7.16 13.18 -1.05
CA SER A 323 -7.29 11.79 -0.60
C SER A 323 -7.48 11.60 0.91
N GLY A 324 -7.13 12.61 1.71
CA GLY A 324 -7.06 12.50 3.17
C GLY A 324 -5.84 11.73 3.69
N CYS A 325 -4.87 11.36 2.82
CA CYS A 325 -3.60 10.77 3.23
C CYS A 325 -2.73 11.79 3.97
N ALA A 326 -1.93 11.33 4.92
CA ALA A 326 -1.10 12.22 5.72
C ALA A 326 0.25 12.50 5.02
N PRO A 327 0.61 13.77 4.76
CA PRO A 327 1.88 14.10 4.12
C PRO A 327 3.10 13.54 4.87
N ALA A 328 4.09 13.07 4.12
CA ALA A 328 5.35 12.62 4.70
C ALA A 328 6.25 13.77 5.17
N LYS A 329 6.01 15.00 4.70
CA LYS A 329 6.81 16.17 4.96
C LYS A 329 6.20 17.06 6.03
N LEU A 330 7.00 17.43 7.05
CA LEU A 330 6.54 18.16 8.22
C LEU A 330 5.92 19.52 7.89
N SER A 331 6.51 20.28 6.94
CA SER A 331 6.04 21.61 6.55
C SER A 331 4.61 21.62 5.98
N CYS A 332 4.13 20.50 5.44
CA CYS A 332 2.76 20.41 4.94
C CYS A 332 1.69 20.61 6.02
N TYR A 333 2.01 20.32 7.29
CA TYR A 333 1.09 20.47 8.42
C TYR A 333 0.93 21.95 8.88
N ASP A 334 1.75 22.86 8.35
CA ASP A 334 1.58 24.31 8.55
C ASP A 334 0.45 24.87 7.67
N ASP A 335 0.00 24.14 6.63
CA ASP A 335 -1.17 24.51 5.83
C ASP A 335 -2.45 24.42 6.66
N PRO A 336 -3.26 25.50 6.74
CA PRO A 336 -4.46 25.52 7.60
C PRO A 336 -5.54 24.50 7.22
N ASP A 337 -5.61 24.08 5.97
CA ASP A 337 -6.60 23.08 5.52
C ASP A 337 -6.14 21.68 5.89
N VAL A 338 -4.83 21.38 5.76
CA VAL A 338 -4.22 20.13 6.21
C VAL A 338 -4.37 19.97 7.73
N ALA A 339 -4.00 21.01 8.49
CA ALA A 339 -4.07 21.03 9.96
C ALA A 339 -5.50 20.88 10.51
N LYS A 340 -6.53 21.16 9.71
CA LYS A 340 -7.94 21.06 10.10
C LYS A 340 -8.62 19.81 9.52
N ASP A 341 -7.97 19.12 8.59
CA ASP A 341 -8.55 17.93 8.00
C ASP A 341 -8.56 16.78 9.02
N LEU A 342 -9.77 16.33 9.37
CA LEU A 342 -9.95 15.29 10.38
C LEU A 342 -9.28 13.97 9.99
N MET A 343 -9.33 13.61 8.70
CA MET A 343 -8.74 12.36 8.21
C MET A 343 -7.22 12.41 8.33
N VAL A 344 -6.60 13.49 7.80
CA VAL A 344 -5.14 13.69 7.84
C VAL A 344 -4.63 13.68 9.28
N MET A 345 -5.29 14.42 10.17
CA MET A 345 -4.87 14.51 11.58
C MET A 345 -5.10 13.20 12.32
N SER A 346 -6.19 12.46 12.03
CA SER A 346 -6.40 11.13 12.60
C SER A 346 -5.35 10.12 12.14
N MET A 347 -4.90 10.20 10.87
CA MET A 347 -3.77 9.42 10.36
C MET A 347 -2.48 9.76 11.12
N TYR A 348 -2.19 11.06 11.24
CA TYR A 348 -0.99 11.54 11.93
C TYR A 348 -0.95 11.11 13.41
N GLU A 349 -2.07 11.22 14.12
CA GLU A 349 -2.19 10.77 15.51
C GLU A 349 -2.08 9.24 15.65
N THR A 350 -2.76 8.49 14.76
CA THR A 350 -2.73 7.02 14.79
C THR A 350 -1.33 6.49 14.48
N ALA A 351 -0.59 7.13 13.59
CA ALA A 351 0.78 6.76 13.24
C ALA A 351 1.75 6.77 14.42
N GLN A 352 1.44 7.52 15.50
CA GLN A 352 2.25 7.50 16.73
C GLN A 352 2.25 6.12 17.42
N ASN A 353 1.24 5.29 17.19
CA ASN A 353 1.09 3.96 17.76
C ASN A 353 1.06 2.85 16.69
N ALA A 354 1.00 3.21 15.41
CA ALA A 354 1.04 2.25 14.31
C ALA A 354 2.42 1.61 14.18
N VAL A 355 2.45 0.41 13.65
CA VAL A 355 3.70 -0.32 13.40
C VAL A 355 4.05 -0.15 11.92
N PRO A 356 5.22 0.36 11.56
CA PRO A 356 5.65 0.37 10.15
C PRO A 356 5.63 -1.04 9.57
N MET A 357 5.14 -1.19 8.35
CA MET A 357 5.25 -2.48 7.66
C MET A 357 6.73 -2.86 7.51
N PRO A 358 7.12 -4.11 7.83
CA PRO A 358 8.48 -4.55 7.56
C PRO A 358 8.81 -4.46 6.07
N ASN A 359 9.94 -3.84 5.72
CA ASN A 359 10.39 -3.68 4.34
C ASN A 359 11.45 -4.72 3.92
N ILE A 360 11.65 -5.75 4.73
CA ILE A 360 12.60 -6.83 4.48
C ILE A 360 12.04 -7.85 3.46
N PRO A 361 12.90 -8.54 2.69
CA PRO A 361 12.46 -9.50 1.66
C PRO A 361 11.57 -10.61 2.20
N GLU A 362 11.83 -11.09 3.40
CA GLU A 362 11.09 -12.16 4.06
C GLU A 362 9.61 -11.79 4.28
N MET A 363 9.29 -10.49 4.41
CA MET A 363 7.89 -10.04 4.55
C MET A 363 7.04 -10.39 3.33
N ASP A 364 7.63 -10.51 2.14
CA ASP A 364 6.89 -10.85 0.91
C ASP A 364 6.16 -12.20 1.03
N VAL A 365 6.80 -13.20 1.62
CA VAL A 365 6.17 -14.51 1.85
C VAL A 365 5.25 -14.51 3.08
N MET A 366 5.50 -13.62 4.05
CA MET A 366 4.71 -13.55 5.28
C MET A 366 3.29 -13.06 5.06
N TRP A 367 3.04 -12.21 4.06
CA TRP A 367 1.69 -11.80 3.70
C TRP A 367 0.81 -13.01 3.43
N THR A 368 1.19 -13.84 2.47
CA THR A 368 0.41 -15.04 2.10
C THR A 368 0.32 -16.07 3.22
N VAL A 369 1.40 -16.29 3.98
CA VAL A 369 1.38 -17.26 5.09
C VAL A 369 0.43 -16.81 6.19
N THR A 370 0.43 -15.52 6.53
CA THR A 370 -0.45 -14.97 7.57
C THR A 370 -1.90 -14.94 7.11
N GLU A 371 -2.19 -14.59 5.86
CA GLU A 371 -3.54 -14.64 5.30
C GLU A 371 -4.12 -16.05 5.33
N ASN A 372 -3.33 -17.06 4.94
CA ASN A 372 -3.75 -18.46 5.05
C ASN A 372 -4.04 -18.89 6.49
N LEU A 373 -3.22 -18.41 7.45
CA LEU A 373 -3.47 -18.64 8.88
C LEU A 373 -4.81 -18.03 9.32
N LEU A 374 -5.08 -16.78 8.92
CA LEU A 374 -6.33 -16.09 9.24
C LEU A 374 -7.56 -16.77 8.61
N VAL A 375 -7.46 -17.19 7.36
CA VAL A 375 -8.51 -17.98 6.68
C VAL A 375 -8.77 -19.30 7.40
N ASP A 376 -7.73 -20.02 7.81
CA ASP A 376 -7.86 -21.26 8.56
C ASP A 376 -8.60 -21.06 9.88
N ILE A 377 -8.28 -20.02 10.62
CA ILE A 377 -8.87 -19.73 11.93
C ILE A 377 -10.26 -19.11 11.79
N ASN A 378 -10.40 -18.07 11.00
CA ASN A 378 -11.56 -17.17 10.99
C ASN A 378 -12.67 -17.65 10.04
N MET A 379 -12.31 -18.29 8.92
CA MET A 379 -13.28 -18.76 7.94
C MET A 379 -13.52 -20.28 8.04
N SER A 380 -12.47 -21.06 8.32
CA SER A 380 -12.55 -22.54 8.40
C SER A 380 -12.75 -23.04 9.82
N GLY A 381 -12.68 -22.20 10.85
CA GLY A 381 -12.92 -22.55 12.24
C GLY A 381 -11.87 -23.47 12.88
N LYS A 382 -10.67 -23.59 12.27
CA LYS A 382 -9.59 -24.43 12.79
C LYS A 382 -9.09 -23.96 14.15
N ASP A 383 -8.41 -24.85 14.85
CA ASP A 383 -7.74 -24.54 16.12
C ASP A 383 -6.64 -23.49 15.92
N VAL A 384 -6.64 -22.48 16.77
CA VAL A 384 -5.72 -21.32 16.63
C VAL A 384 -4.27 -21.75 16.86
N THR A 385 -4.01 -22.49 17.93
CA THR A 385 -2.65 -22.89 18.31
C THR A 385 -2.02 -23.80 17.27
N GLU A 386 -2.76 -24.80 16.77
CA GLU A 386 -2.25 -25.75 15.77
C GLU A 386 -2.07 -25.04 14.40
N SER A 387 -2.98 -24.14 14.02
CA SER A 387 -2.85 -23.36 12.79
C SER A 387 -1.66 -22.41 12.85
N ALA A 388 -1.44 -21.74 13.98
CA ALA A 388 -0.31 -20.84 14.21
C ALA A 388 1.04 -21.56 14.11
N LYS A 389 1.17 -22.74 14.74
CA LYS A 389 2.38 -23.58 14.62
C LYS A 389 2.63 -24.06 13.19
N ALA A 390 1.56 -24.46 12.47
CA ALA A 390 1.69 -24.87 11.08
C ALA A 390 2.12 -23.70 10.18
N ALA A 391 1.56 -22.52 10.39
CA ALA A 391 1.92 -21.31 9.68
C ALA A 391 3.37 -20.88 9.98
N GLN A 392 3.79 -20.91 11.27
CA GLN A 392 5.17 -20.63 11.66
C GLN A 392 6.17 -21.56 10.94
N LYS A 393 5.89 -22.86 10.95
CA LYS A 393 6.73 -23.83 10.25
C LYS A 393 6.79 -23.52 8.75
N LYS A 394 5.65 -23.24 8.12
CA LYS A 394 5.58 -22.88 6.70
C LYS A 394 6.37 -21.62 6.38
N ALA A 395 6.28 -20.60 7.24
CA ALA A 395 7.05 -19.38 7.11
C ALA A 395 8.56 -19.64 7.14
N LEU A 396 9.02 -20.40 8.14
CA LEU A 396 10.44 -20.78 8.26
C LEU A 396 10.94 -21.57 7.05
N ASP A 397 10.15 -22.53 6.54
CA ASP A 397 10.51 -23.32 5.37
C ASP A 397 10.65 -22.44 4.11
N LEU A 398 9.72 -21.46 3.91
CA LEU A 398 9.75 -20.54 2.78
C LEU A 398 10.92 -19.56 2.89
N ILE A 399 11.16 -18.96 4.05
CA ILE A 399 12.29 -18.05 4.28
C ILE A 399 13.62 -18.77 4.07
N ALA A 400 13.75 -20.01 4.52
CA ALA A 400 14.94 -20.80 4.28
C ALA A 400 15.18 -21.06 2.78
N SER A 401 14.13 -21.15 1.96
CA SER A 401 14.24 -21.36 0.50
C SER A 401 14.60 -20.08 -0.27
N MET A 402 14.54 -18.90 0.37
CA MET A 402 14.96 -17.62 -0.24
C MET A 402 16.48 -17.40 -0.19
N LYS A 403 17.18 -18.14 0.68
CA LYS A 403 18.64 -18.08 0.86
C LYS A 403 19.35 -19.07 -0.04
#